data_b2bf214dd4f62c1c9ffe714a099290f1
#
_entry.id   b2bf214dd4f62c1c9ffe714a099290f1
#
_cell.length_a   1.000
_cell.length_b   1.000
_cell.length_c   1.000
_cell.angle_alpha   90.00
_cell.angle_beta   90.00
_cell.angle_gamma   90.00
#
_symmetry.space_group_name_H-M   'P 1'
#
loop_
_entity.id
_entity.type
_entity.pdbx_description
1 polymer ?
#
loop_
_entity_poly.entity_id
_entity_poly.type
_entity_poly.pdbx_seq_one_letter_code
_entity_poly.pdbx_strand_id
1 'polypeptide(L)'
;IQEKYPRSKKKSPKKEIHKTVFLLSYQGKYLIRKRPNRGLLASLYEFYNVDEHFNLSEAKNYLEENDFSVCAIHKDKKGKHVFTHLLWKMSGFRVELKDYPRNCGFLLATKEELERLYSIPSAFKTYLDEILN
;
A
#
# COMPACT_ATOMS: atom_id res chain seq x y z
N ILE A 1 -28.30 31.19 -3.28
CA ILE A 1 -28.09 30.91 -3.28
C ILE A 1 -27.66 30.08 -3.60
N GLN A 2 -27.69 30.07 -3.64
CA GLN A 2 -27.38 29.59 -3.69
C GLN A 2 -26.91 28.79 -4.10
N GLU A 3 -26.97 28.75 -4.11
CA GLU A 3 -26.62 28.25 -4.27
C GLU A 3 -25.97 27.70 -4.52
N LYS A 4 -25.93 27.82 -4.65
CA LYS A 4 -25.46 27.55 -4.62
C LYS A 4 -24.75 26.97 -4.61
N TYR A 5 -24.70 26.99 -4.46
CA TYR A 5 -24.18 26.61 -4.12
C TYR A 5 -23.78 25.73 -4.11
N PRO A 6 -23.38 25.82 -3.99
CA PRO A 6 -23.13 24.99 -3.71
C PRO A 6 -23.04 23.94 -4.00
N ARG A 7 -23.23 23.88 -4.38
CA ARG A 7 -23.11 23.13 -4.53
C ARG A 7 -22.16 22.16 -4.39
N SER A 8 -21.38 22.27 -4.68
CA SER A 8 -20.36 21.33 -4.34
C SER A 8 -20.35 21.04 -2.90
N LYS A 9 -20.71 21.92 -2.13
CA LYS A 9 -20.85 21.58 -0.82
C LYS A 9 -21.96 20.72 -0.54
N LYS A 10 -22.78 20.54 -1.47
CA LYS A 10 -23.81 19.58 -1.33
C LYS A 10 -23.35 18.19 -1.34
N LYS A 11 -22.22 17.92 -2.00
CA LYS A 11 -21.67 16.60 -2.00
C LYS A 11 -21.11 16.28 -0.64
N SER A 12 -21.37 15.08 -0.18
CA SER A 12 -20.69 14.58 1.01
C SER A 12 -19.21 14.50 0.73
N PRO A 13 -18.37 14.90 1.68
CA PRO A 13 -16.96 14.71 1.51
C PRO A 13 -16.64 13.22 1.42
N LYS A 14 -15.61 12.87 0.64
CA LYS A 14 -15.18 11.50 0.57
C LYS A 14 -14.59 11.10 1.91
N LYS A 15 -14.82 9.84 2.29
CA LYS A 15 -14.19 9.31 3.49
C LYS A 15 -12.71 9.16 3.23
N GLU A 16 -11.89 9.73 4.11
CA GLU A 16 -10.44 9.63 4.00
C GLU A 16 -9.93 8.45 4.81
N ILE A 17 -9.09 7.64 4.20
CA ILE A 17 -8.44 6.54 4.87
C ILE A 17 -6.95 6.75 4.76
N HIS A 18 -6.29 6.82 5.89
CA HIS A 18 -4.84 6.92 5.95
C HIS A 18 -4.27 5.51 5.94
N LYS A 19 -3.37 5.26 5.00
CA LYS A 19 -2.72 3.96 4.88
C LYS A 19 -1.22 4.10 4.98
N THR A 20 -0.60 3.09 5.57
CA THR A 20 0.84 2.92 5.46
C THR A 20 1.08 1.74 4.53
N VAL A 21 1.86 1.96 3.48
CA VAL A 21 2.19 0.96 2.48
C VAL A 21 3.64 0.54 2.70
N PHE A 22 3.85 -0.76 2.84
CA PHE A 22 5.18 -1.32 3.04
C PHE A 22 5.65 -2.02 1.78
N LEU A 23 6.72 -1.51 1.19
CA LEU A 23 7.36 -2.18 0.06
C LEU A 23 8.38 -3.16 0.63
N LEU A 24 7.89 -4.33 0.99
CA LEU A 24 8.69 -5.36 1.64
C LEU A 24 9.50 -6.12 0.60
N SER A 25 10.80 -6.20 0.80
CA SER A 25 11.67 -6.96 -0.09
C SER A 25 12.47 -8.00 0.67
N TYR A 26 12.75 -9.11 0.00
CA TYR A 26 13.57 -10.18 0.53
C TYR A 26 14.37 -10.76 -0.63
N GLN A 27 15.69 -10.70 -0.53
CA GLN A 27 16.60 -11.22 -1.56
C GLN A 27 16.26 -10.70 -2.97
N GLY A 28 15.97 -9.40 -3.06
CA GLY A 28 15.71 -8.75 -4.34
C GLY A 28 14.32 -8.93 -4.91
N LYS A 29 13.46 -9.63 -4.19
CA LYS A 29 12.07 -9.84 -4.61
C LYS A 29 11.14 -9.11 -3.67
N TYR A 30 9.95 -8.79 -4.15
CA TYR A 30 8.98 -8.02 -3.39
C TYR A 30 7.81 -8.88 -2.96
N LEU A 31 7.30 -8.61 -1.76
CA LEU A 31 6.18 -9.35 -1.22
C LEU A 31 4.88 -8.67 -1.64
N ILE A 32 4.01 -9.47 -2.23
CA ILE A 32 2.66 -9.03 -2.58
C ILE A 32 1.68 -10.07 -2.06
N ARG A 33 0.42 -9.69 -1.99
CA ARG A 33 -0.64 -10.62 -1.63
C ARG A 33 -1.88 -10.32 -2.45
N LYS A 34 -2.73 -11.32 -2.59
CA LYS A 34 -3.98 -11.16 -3.32
C LYS A 34 -5.04 -10.59 -2.38
N ARG A 35 -5.75 -9.58 -2.86
CA ARG A 35 -6.85 -9.02 -2.10
C ARG A 35 -8.04 -10.00 -2.09
N PRO A 36 -8.96 -9.88 -1.12
CA PRO A 36 -10.13 -10.75 -1.08
C PRO A 36 -10.93 -10.68 -2.38
N ASN A 37 -11.72 -11.70 -2.63
CA ASN A 37 -12.54 -11.78 -3.84
C ASN A 37 -13.75 -10.86 -3.80
N ARG A 38 -13.92 -10.09 -2.73
CA ARG A 38 -15.02 -9.17 -2.55
C ARG A 38 -14.50 -7.80 -2.17
N GLY A 39 -15.31 -6.78 -2.49
CA GLY A 39 -15.02 -5.42 -2.06
C GLY A 39 -14.12 -4.69 -3.01
N LEU A 40 -13.55 -3.61 -2.53
CA LEU A 40 -12.75 -2.71 -3.33
C LEU A 40 -11.52 -3.42 -3.87
N LEU A 41 -11.28 -3.29 -5.18
CA LEU A 41 -10.14 -3.89 -5.86
C LEU A 41 -10.05 -5.40 -5.66
N ALA A 42 -11.21 -6.07 -5.68
CA ALA A 42 -11.30 -7.50 -5.42
C ALA A 42 -10.41 -8.31 -6.36
N SER A 43 -9.76 -9.32 -5.81
CA SER A 43 -8.92 -10.28 -6.55
C SER A 43 -7.68 -9.70 -7.23
N LEU A 44 -7.38 -8.44 -7.02
CA LEU A 44 -6.12 -7.85 -7.49
C LEU A 44 -5.05 -8.04 -6.43
N TYR A 45 -3.81 -7.83 -6.82
CA TYR A 45 -2.68 -7.98 -5.89
C TYR A 45 -2.32 -6.64 -5.28
N GLU A 46 -1.73 -6.67 -4.09
CA GLU A 46 -1.36 -5.44 -3.39
C GLU A 46 -0.05 -5.61 -2.63
N PHE A 47 0.60 -4.48 -2.37
CA PHE A 47 1.69 -4.44 -1.38
C PHE A 47 1.08 -4.48 0.00
N TYR A 48 1.85 -4.95 0.98
CA TYR A 48 1.37 -4.99 2.36
C TYR A 48 1.02 -3.59 2.82
N ASN A 49 -0.15 -3.41 3.37
CA ASN A 49 -0.59 -2.09 3.83
C ASN A 49 -1.56 -2.23 4.99
N VAL A 50 -1.64 -1.19 5.78
CA VAL A 50 -2.57 -1.13 6.92
C VAL A 50 -3.23 0.24 6.95
N ASP A 51 -4.43 0.30 7.52
CA ASP A 51 -5.22 1.52 7.58
C ASP A 51 -4.85 2.36 8.79
N GLU A 52 -3.57 2.68 8.92
CA GLU A 52 -3.03 3.50 10.00
C GLU A 52 -1.90 4.35 9.45
N HIS A 53 -1.66 5.47 10.10
CA HIS A 53 -0.55 6.33 9.76
C HIS A 53 0.57 6.10 10.77
N PHE A 54 1.75 5.76 10.28
CA PHE A 54 2.92 5.49 11.13
C PHE A 54 4.07 6.44 10.79
N ASN A 55 4.82 6.85 11.82
CA ASN A 55 6.15 7.38 11.59
C ASN A 55 7.12 6.20 11.43
N LEU A 56 8.40 6.49 11.17
CA LEU A 56 9.39 5.45 10.90
C LEU A 56 9.52 4.46 12.05
N SER A 57 9.58 4.97 13.27
CA SER A 57 9.74 4.13 14.46
C SER A 57 8.51 3.23 14.67
N GLU A 58 7.33 3.80 14.53
CA GLU A 58 6.08 3.05 14.66
C GLU A 58 5.95 1.98 13.58
N ALA A 59 6.36 2.32 12.35
CA ALA A 59 6.30 1.38 11.24
C ALA A 59 7.20 0.17 11.50
N LYS A 60 8.41 0.41 11.96
CA LYS A 60 9.35 -0.67 12.27
C LYS A 60 8.79 -1.55 13.39
N ASN A 61 8.30 -0.93 14.45
CA ASN A 61 7.73 -1.68 15.58
C ASN A 61 6.54 -2.52 15.15
N TYR A 62 5.68 -1.95 14.33
CA TYR A 62 4.50 -2.67 13.85
C TYR A 62 4.91 -3.92 13.06
N LEU A 63 5.89 -3.78 12.17
CA LEU A 63 6.36 -4.90 11.39
C LEU A 63 6.95 -5.99 12.26
N GLU A 64 7.75 -5.62 13.24
CA GLU A 64 8.38 -6.61 14.12
C GLU A 64 7.37 -7.31 15.01
N GLU A 65 6.34 -6.60 15.44
CA GLU A 65 5.26 -7.19 16.20
C GLU A 65 4.40 -8.15 15.38
N ASN A 66 4.45 -8.01 14.07
CA ASN A 66 3.69 -8.86 13.14
C ASN A 66 4.58 -9.88 12.43
N ASP A 67 5.67 -10.27 13.08
CA ASP A 67 6.54 -11.38 12.66
C ASP A 67 7.37 -11.10 11.42
N PHE A 68 7.62 -9.82 11.12
CA PHE A 68 8.58 -9.46 10.08
C PHE A 68 9.91 -9.11 10.74
N SER A 69 11.00 -9.68 10.22
CA SER A 69 12.34 -9.35 10.69
C SER A 69 12.93 -8.28 9.78
N VAL A 70 13.06 -7.08 10.30
CA VAL A 70 13.47 -5.92 9.52
C VAL A 70 14.98 -5.78 9.52
N CYS A 71 15.59 -5.79 8.34
CA CYS A 71 17.01 -5.49 8.16
C CYS A 71 17.22 -3.99 8.02
N ALA A 72 16.44 -3.36 7.16
CA ALA A 72 16.53 -1.92 6.94
C ALA A 72 15.15 -1.38 6.60
N ILE A 73 14.87 -0.16 7.02
CA ILE A 73 13.61 0.50 6.72
C ILE A 73 13.89 1.98 6.43
N HIS A 74 13.30 2.47 5.35
CA HIS A 74 13.45 3.85 4.93
C HIS A 74 12.10 4.43 4.53
N LYS A 75 11.91 5.71 4.83
CA LYS A 75 10.74 6.41 4.36
C LYS A 75 10.74 6.48 2.84
N ASP A 76 9.58 6.27 2.24
CA ASP A 76 9.40 6.37 0.81
C ASP A 76 8.34 7.43 0.52
N LYS A 77 7.85 7.46 -0.72
CA LYS A 77 6.96 8.51 -1.18
C LYS A 77 5.59 8.43 -0.54
N LYS A 78 4.93 9.56 -0.49
CA LYS A 78 3.51 9.62 -0.18
C LYS A 78 2.74 9.47 -1.48
N GLY A 79 1.57 8.86 -1.38
CA GLY A 79 0.69 8.74 -2.53
C GLY A 79 -0.73 9.00 -2.12
N LYS A 80 -1.59 9.15 -3.11
CA LYS A 80 -3.01 9.17 -2.83
C LYS A 80 -3.77 8.67 -4.04
N HIS A 81 -4.95 8.13 -3.77
CA HIS A 81 -5.80 7.64 -4.84
C HIS A 81 -7.25 7.94 -4.49
N VAL A 82 -7.99 8.44 -5.49
CA VAL A 82 -9.36 8.87 -5.32
C VAL A 82 -10.30 7.82 -5.91
N PHE A 83 -11.19 7.31 -5.07
CA PHE A 83 -12.30 6.48 -5.51
C PHE A 83 -13.58 7.31 -5.48
N THR A 84 -14.68 6.74 -5.91
CA THR A 84 -15.95 7.46 -5.93
C THR A 84 -16.34 7.99 -4.55
N HIS A 85 -16.19 7.16 -3.52
CA HIS A 85 -16.59 7.54 -2.15
C HIS A 85 -15.45 7.53 -1.15
N LEU A 86 -14.24 7.23 -1.60
CA LEU A 86 -13.08 7.10 -0.71
C LEU A 86 -11.90 7.88 -1.26
N LEU A 87 -11.07 8.34 -0.34
CA LEU A 87 -9.77 8.91 -0.66
C LEU A 87 -8.73 8.18 0.19
N TRP A 88 -7.80 7.50 -0.46
CA TRP A 88 -6.67 6.89 0.23
C TRP A 88 -5.52 7.89 0.28
N LYS A 89 -5.07 8.21 1.48
CA LYS A 89 -3.85 8.99 1.68
C LYS A 89 -2.79 8.03 2.21
N MET A 90 -1.75 7.81 1.44
CA MET A 90 -0.79 6.76 1.72
C MET A 90 0.58 7.33 2.05
N SER A 91 1.23 6.72 3.02
CA SER A 91 2.64 6.94 3.31
C SER A 91 3.37 5.64 3.05
N GLY A 92 4.52 5.70 2.42
CA GLY A 92 5.26 4.52 2.06
C GLY A 92 6.52 4.33 2.87
N PHE A 93 6.89 3.08 3.08
CA PHE A 93 8.19 2.70 3.65
C PHE A 93 8.78 1.60 2.80
N ARG A 94 10.06 1.74 2.50
CA ARG A 94 10.80 0.69 1.82
C ARG A 94 11.49 -0.14 2.88
N VAL A 95 11.23 -1.44 2.88
CA VAL A 95 11.67 -2.33 3.93
C VAL A 95 12.42 -3.51 3.34
N GLU A 96 13.63 -3.75 3.85
CA GLU A 96 14.37 -4.94 3.51
C GLU A 96 14.27 -5.91 4.67
N LEU A 97 13.88 -7.15 4.40
CA LEU A 97 13.70 -8.17 5.43
C LEU A 97 14.94 -9.03 5.56
N LYS A 98 15.24 -9.44 6.81
CA LYS A 98 16.34 -10.37 7.08
C LYS A 98 15.98 -11.78 6.70
N ASP A 99 14.73 -12.17 6.95
CA ASP A 99 14.25 -13.53 6.77
C ASP A 99 12.98 -13.54 5.98
N TYR A 100 12.68 -14.66 5.35
CA TYR A 100 11.40 -14.86 4.71
C TYR A 100 10.30 -14.76 5.78
N PRO A 101 9.23 -14.01 5.56
CA PRO A 101 8.20 -13.83 6.59
C PRO A 101 7.47 -15.13 6.89
N ARG A 102 7.15 -15.31 8.16
CA ARG A 102 6.42 -16.49 8.60
C ARG A 102 4.93 -16.41 8.32
N ASN A 103 4.46 -15.21 7.98
CA ASN A 103 3.05 -15.00 7.68
C ASN A 103 2.68 -15.69 6.38
N CYS A 104 1.50 -16.30 6.38
CA CYS A 104 0.97 -16.94 5.17
C CYS A 104 0.39 -15.90 4.22
N GLY A 105 0.23 -16.29 2.96
CA GLY A 105 -0.50 -15.48 2.01
C GLY A 105 0.32 -14.49 1.21
N PHE A 106 1.64 -14.48 1.39
CA PHE A 106 2.49 -13.62 0.58
C PHE A 106 3.12 -14.40 -0.56
N LEU A 107 3.32 -13.69 -1.66
CA LEU A 107 4.07 -14.18 -2.81
C LEU A 107 5.30 -13.31 -2.99
N LEU A 108 6.40 -13.92 -3.38
CA LEU A 108 7.60 -13.17 -3.76
C LEU A 108 7.58 -12.96 -5.26
N ALA A 109 7.72 -11.72 -5.68
CA ALA A 109 7.68 -11.35 -7.09
C ALA A 109 8.91 -10.54 -7.46
N THR A 110 9.49 -10.88 -8.61
CA THR A 110 10.57 -10.08 -9.20
C THR A 110 9.97 -8.83 -9.83
N LYS A 111 10.84 -7.87 -10.21
CA LYS A 111 10.38 -6.69 -10.91
C LYS A 111 9.64 -7.05 -12.19
N GLU A 112 10.18 -8.01 -12.95
CA GLU A 112 9.55 -8.45 -14.19
C GLU A 112 8.17 -9.03 -13.94
N GLU A 113 8.04 -9.83 -12.88
CA GLU A 113 6.75 -10.42 -12.54
C GLU A 113 5.74 -9.36 -12.11
N LEU A 114 6.20 -8.35 -11.37
CA LEU A 114 5.31 -7.24 -10.98
C LEU A 114 4.83 -6.47 -12.20
N GLU A 115 5.66 -6.37 -13.22
CA GLU A 115 5.30 -5.66 -14.43
C GLU A 115 4.38 -6.46 -15.33
N ARG A 116 4.57 -7.77 -15.42
CA ARG A 116 3.93 -8.58 -16.46
C ARG A 116 2.94 -9.62 -15.97
N LEU A 117 3.12 -10.11 -14.75
CA LEU A 117 2.37 -11.26 -14.29
C LEU A 117 1.27 -10.92 -13.30
N TYR A 118 1.54 -10.01 -12.40
CA TYR A 118 0.60 -9.67 -11.34
C TYR A 118 -0.08 -8.32 -11.60
N SER A 119 -1.40 -8.29 -11.42
CA SER A 119 -2.17 -7.07 -11.61
C SER A 119 -2.14 -6.23 -10.34
N ILE A 120 -1.27 -5.22 -10.34
CA ILE A 120 -1.19 -4.25 -9.24
C ILE A 120 -2.07 -3.06 -9.63
N PRO A 121 -3.10 -2.73 -8.83
CA PRO A 121 -4.02 -1.67 -9.22
C PRO A 121 -3.36 -0.29 -9.22
N SER A 122 -3.95 0.60 -10.00
CA SER A 122 -3.43 1.96 -10.14
C SER A 122 -3.38 2.71 -8.82
N ALA A 123 -4.15 2.28 -7.82
CA ALA A 123 -4.07 2.87 -6.48
C ALA A 123 -2.66 2.80 -5.90
N PHE A 124 -1.89 1.79 -6.29
CA PHE A 124 -0.51 1.60 -5.81
C PHE A 124 0.54 1.99 -6.85
N LYS A 125 0.14 2.70 -7.90
CA LYS A 125 1.03 3.01 -9.02
C LYS A 125 2.28 3.77 -8.59
N THR A 126 2.14 4.71 -7.66
CA THR A 126 3.28 5.46 -7.14
C THR A 126 4.38 4.52 -6.66
N TYR A 127 3.98 3.47 -5.94
CA TYR A 127 4.92 2.54 -5.34
C TYR A 127 5.45 1.53 -6.35
N LEU A 128 4.59 1.09 -7.26
CA LEU A 128 5.03 0.20 -8.33
C LEU A 128 6.07 0.89 -9.21
N ASP A 129 5.83 2.14 -9.58
CA ASP A 129 6.77 2.90 -10.39
C ASP A 129 8.10 3.08 -9.68
N GLU A 130 8.07 3.26 -8.36
CA GLU A 130 9.29 3.40 -7.58
C GLU A 130 10.14 2.13 -7.64
N ILE A 131 9.50 0.98 -7.62
CA ILE A 131 10.18 -0.31 -7.71
C ILE A 131 10.75 -0.54 -9.11
N LEU A 132 9.98 -0.22 -10.14
CA LEU A 132 10.35 -0.52 -11.52
C LEU A 132 11.38 0.44 -12.10
N ASN A 133 11.54 1.63 -11.53
CA ASN A 133 12.49 2.63 -12.03
C ASN A 133 13.86 2.58 -11.31
#